data_218d59365cc8b991ffe9c87881d31a68
#
_entry.id   218d59365cc8b991ffe9c87881d31a68
#
_cell.length_a   1.000
_cell.length_b   1.000
_cell.length_c   1.000
_cell.angle_alpha   90.00
_cell.angle_beta   90.00
_cell.angle_gamma   90.00
#
_symmetry.space_group_name_H-M   'P 1'
#
loop_
_entity.id
_entity.type
_entity.pdbx_description
1 polymer ?
#
loop_
_entity_poly.entity_id
_entity_poly.type
_entity_poly.pdbx_seq_one_letter_code
_entity_poly.pdbx_strand_id
1 'polypeptide(L)'
;MDQHLRSKGGVNIKHYYTEKEYKELLSHLVILHNSREKTSTHILDYLDSQNIKHKTKALKTGDYSFMIESCPSLGFVRDTYYDDLCIERKNSVSEIAGNFCEKDDRFLKELNRMTNIKNVYLLIEDDSLQDVLDGNYKSKLNELSLLRSILTVQKRSGFYLYFVQKESMGKMIYEICKNCLDNTILK
;
A
#
# COMPACT_ATOMS: atom_id res chain seq x y z
N MET A 1 -5.78 25.68 9.34
CA MET A 1 -7.25 25.80 9.15
C MET A 1 -7.54 25.52 7.69
N ASP A 2 -7.44 24.25 7.28
CA ASP A 2 -7.68 23.87 5.89
C ASP A 2 -8.98 23.12 5.82
N GLN A 3 -9.91 23.76 5.15
CA GLN A 3 -11.25 23.24 4.92
C GLN A 3 -11.15 22.06 3.95
N HIS A 4 -11.36 20.86 4.45
CA HIS A 4 -11.78 19.75 3.62
C HIS A 4 -13.00 20.20 2.81
N LEU A 5 -12.85 20.33 1.52
CA LEU A 5 -13.95 20.41 0.57
C LEU A 5 -14.78 19.13 0.68
N ARG A 6 -15.66 19.10 1.67
CA ARG A 6 -16.82 18.20 1.63
C ARG A 6 -17.68 18.72 0.48
N SER A 7 -17.73 17.99 -0.61
CA SER A 7 -18.72 18.18 -1.66
C SER A 7 -20.10 18.00 -1.05
N LYS A 8 -20.74 19.10 -0.68
CA LYS A 8 -22.14 19.12 -0.31
C LYS A 8 -22.95 18.83 -1.56
N GLY A 9 -23.70 17.73 -1.58
CA GLY A 9 -24.79 17.49 -2.52
C GLY A 9 -24.42 16.87 -3.86
N GLY A 10 -23.31 16.12 -3.94
CA GLY A 10 -23.05 15.28 -5.11
C GLY A 10 -24.03 14.11 -5.14
N VAL A 11 -24.80 13.99 -6.21
CA VAL A 11 -25.52 12.76 -6.53
C VAL A 11 -24.45 11.65 -6.58
N ASN A 12 -24.54 10.63 -5.73
CA ASN A 12 -23.71 9.44 -5.83
C ASN A 12 -24.11 8.70 -7.11
N ILE A 13 -23.46 9.03 -8.21
CA ILE A 13 -23.61 8.30 -9.46
C ILE A 13 -22.85 7.00 -9.27
N LYS A 14 -23.59 5.92 -9.04
CA LYS A 14 -23.01 4.56 -9.10
C LYS A 14 -22.61 4.31 -10.55
N HIS A 15 -21.33 4.23 -10.82
CA HIS A 15 -20.85 3.81 -12.13
C HIS A 15 -20.99 2.28 -12.22
N TYR A 16 -21.94 1.83 -13.03
CA TYR A 16 -22.07 0.41 -13.38
C TYR A 16 -21.25 0.18 -14.66
N TYR A 17 -20.10 -0.45 -14.52
CA TYR A 17 -19.29 -0.86 -15.66
C TYR A 17 -19.74 -2.24 -16.15
N THR A 18 -19.86 -2.40 -17.46
CA THR A 18 -19.93 -3.74 -18.09
C THR A 18 -18.57 -4.43 -17.91
N GLU A 19 -18.54 -5.76 -18.09
CA GLU A 19 -17.26 -6.49 -18.05
C GLU A 19 -16.21 -5.93 -19.02
N LYS A 20 -16.62 -5.47 -20.19
CA LYS A 20 -15.74 -4.87 -21.20
C LYS A 20 -15.16 -3.56 -20.69
N GLU A 21 -15.99 -2.67 -20.18
CA GLU A 21 -15.58 -1.38 -19.60
C GLU A 21 -14.68 -1.57 -18.38
N TYR A 22 -14.98 -2.56 -17.54
CA TYR A 22 -14.13 -2.87 -16.39
C TYR A 22 -12.75 -3.39 -16.82
N LYS A 23 -12.66 -4.25 -17.83
CA LYS A 23 -11.38 -4.67 -18.40
C LYS A 23 -10.62 -3.51 -19.01
N GLU A 24 -11.30 -2.60 -19.69
CA GLU A 24 -10.72 -1.36 -20.21
C GLU A 24 -10.20 -0.49 -19.07
N LEU A 25 -10.98 -0.29 -18.01
CA LEU A 25 -10.55 0.46 -16.81
C LEU A 25 -9.29 -0.13 -16.18
N LEU A 26 -9.23 -1.46 -16.01
CA LEU A 26 -8.04 -2.13 -15.49
C LEU A 26 -6.81 -1.96 -16.38
N SER A 27 -6.97 -1.79 -17.70
CA SER A 27 -5.85 -1.49 -18.59
C SER A 27 -5.28 -0.08 -18.41
N HIS A 28 -6.01 0.81 -17.73
CA HIS A 28 -5.59 2.17 -17.35
C HIS A 28 -5.08 2.26 -15.90
N LEU A 29 -5.16 1.16 -15.13
CA LEU A 29 -4.58 1.11 -13.80
C LEU A 29 -3.05 1.07 -13.89
N VAL A 30 -2.39 1.96 -13.17
CA VAL A 30 -0.92 2.08 -13.11
C VAL A 30 -0.47 1.98 -11.67
N ILE A 31 0.38 1.01 -11.38
CA ILE A 31 1.01 0.89 -10.06
C ILE A 31 2.08 1.98 -9.93
N LEU A 32 2.02 2.74 -8.86
CA LEU A 32 3.01 3.74 -8.52
C LEU A 32 3.98 3.16 -7.50
N HIS A 33 5.28 3.22 -7.79
CA HIS A 33 6.32 2.84 -6.85
C HIS A 33 7.22 4.02 -6.48
N ASN A 34 7.60 4.11 -5.22
CA ASN A 34 8.38 5.23 -4.71
C ASN A 34 9.78 5.23 -5.32
N SER A 35 10.25 6.39 -5.76
CA SER A 35 11.62 6.57 -6.30
C SER A 35 12.72 6.22 -5.29
N ARG A 36 12.39 6.11 -4.01
CA ARG A 36 13.30 5.72 -2.92
C ARG A 36 13.39 4.21 -2.69
N GLU A 37 12.43 3.43 -3.23
CA GLU A 37 12.43 1.97 -3.13
C GLU A 37 13.49 1.38 -4.08
N LYS A 38 14.55 0.78 -3.50
CA LYS A 38 15.73 0.32 -4.27
C LYS A 38 15.76 -1.20 -4.51
N THR A 39 14.97 -1.97 -3.75
CA THR A 39 15.04 -3.45 -3.74
C THR A 39 13.77 -4.11 -4.27
N SER A 40 13.18 -3.50 -5.29
CA SER A 40 11.87 -3.88 -5.82
C SER A 40 11.90 -4.64 -7.16
N THR A 41 13.08 -5.08 -7.63
CA THR A 41 13.22 -5.70 -8.96
C THR A 41 12.24 -6.85 -9.17
N HIS A 42 12.13 -7.78 -8.23
CA HIS A 42 11.20 -8.93 -8.32
C HIS A 42 9.72 -8.51 -8.41
N ILE A 43 9.36 -7.35 -7.82
CA ILE A 43 8.01 -6.78 -7.90
C ILE A 43 7.78 -6.22 -9.30
N LEU A 44 8.73 -5.45 -9.83
CA LEU A 44 8.64 -4.86 -11.16
C LEU A 44 8.66 -5.96 -12.24
N ASP A 45 9.52 -6.96 -12.10
CA ASP A 45 9.57 -8.14 -13.00
C ASP A 45 8.22 -8.87 -13.04
N TYR A 46 7.55 -9.02 -11.87
CA TYR A 46 6.20 -9.57 -11.82
C TYR A 46 5.21 -8.68 -12.60
N LEU A 47 5.19 -7.37 -12.34
CA LEU A 47 4.27 -6.44 -13.01
C LEU A 47 4.48 -6.47 -14.53
N ASP A 48 5.73 -6.46 -14.98
CA ASP A 48 6.09 -6.56 -16.40
C ASP A 48 5.63 -7.88 -17.01
N SER A 49 5.85 -9.01 -16.32
CA SER A 49 5.43 -10.35 -16.78
C SER A 49 3.91 -10.47 -16.97
N GLN A 50 3.15 -9.71 -16.19
CA GLN A 50 1.69 -9.67 -16.25
C GLN A 50 1.14 -8.53 -17.12
N ASN A 51 2.01 -7.76 -17.81
CA ASN A 51 1.65 -6.56 -18.58
C ASN A 51 0.89 -5.51 -17.74
N ILE A 52 1.20 -5.41 -16.44
CA ILE A 52 0.63 -4.42 -15.54
C ILE A 52 1.47 -3.15 -15.62
N LYS A 53 0.85 -2.03 -15.98
CA LYS A 53 1.53 -0.74 -16.06
C LYS A 53 2.03 -0.29 -14.70
N HIS A 54 3.26 0.24 -14.65
CA HIS A 54 3.81 0.84 -13.45
C HIS A 54 4.67 2.07 -13.77
N LYS A 55 4.79 2.97 -12.81
CA LYS A 55 5.58 4.22 -12.94
C LYS A 55 6.28 4.55 -11.63
N THR A 56 7.52 5.02 -11.72
CA THR A 56 8.23 5.62 -10.60
C THR A 56 7.63 6.99 -10.27
N LYS A 57 7.31 7.22 -9.00
CA LYS A 57 6.81 8.50 -8.51
C LYS A 57 7.29 8.77 -7.08
N ALA A 58 7.66 9.99 -6.77
CA ALA A 58 7.88 10.39 -5.38
C ALA A 58 6.55 10.38 -4.63
N LEU A 59 6.33 9.36 -3.81
CA LEU A 59 5.16 9.24 -2.95
C LEU A 59 5.40 10.01 -1.65
N LYS A 60 4.36 10.68 -1.14
CA LYS A 60 4.42 11.40 0.15
C LYS A 60 4.62 10.45 1.32
N THR A 61 4.02 9.25 1.22
CA THR A 61 3.98 8.22 2.25
C THR A 61 3.90 6.86 1.58
N GLY A 62 4.63 5.87 2.13
CA GLY A 62 4.68 4.50 1.64
C GLY A 62 5.53 4.29 0.40
N ASP A 63 5.60 3.03 -0.01
CA ASP A 63 6.42 2.57 -1.12
C ASP A 63 5.60 2.36 -2.39
N TYR A 64 4.31 2.01 -2.26
CA TYR A 64 3.42 1.75 -3.39
C TYR A 64 2.05 2.39 -3.19
N SER A 65 1.45 2.79 -4.31
CA SER A 65 0.07 3.24 -4.46
C SER A 65 -0.34 3.02 -5.93
N PHE A 66 -1.44 3.62 -6.39
CA PHE A 66 -1.83 3.54 -7.80
C PHE A 66 -2.49 4.81 -8.31
N MET A 67 -2.64 4.87 -9.62
CA MET A 67 -3.44 5.86 -10.31
C MET A 67 -4.22 5.19 -11.46
N ILE A 68 -5.24 5.88 -11.95
CA ILE A 68 -5.87 5.58 -13.24
C ILE A 68 -5.41 6.63 -14.25
N GLU A 69 -4.85 6.19 -15.36
CA GLU A 69 -4.55 7.05 -16.50
C GLU A 69 -5.85 7.59 -17.09
N SER A 70 -5.78 8.77 -17.69
CA SER A 70 -6.93 9.39 -18.35
C SER A 70 -7.62 8.40 -19.30
N CYS A 71 -8.93 8.20 -19.09
CA CYS A 71 -9.83 7.42 -19.92
C CYS A 71 -11.20 8.11 -19.95
N PRO A 72 -11.37 9.15 -20.79
CA PRO A 72 -12.61 9.97 -20.82
C PRO A 72 -13.87 9.16 -21.12
N SER A 73 -13.75 8.07 -21.91
CA SER A 73 -14.87 7.15 -22.21
C SER A 73 -15.45 6.48 -20.95
N LEU A 74 -14.64 6.33 -19.91
CA LEU A 74 -15.02 5.73 -18.62
C LEU A 74 -15.14 6.74 -17.49
N GLY A 75 -15.17 8.05 -17.80
CA GLY A 75 -15.35 9.13 -16.84
C GLY A 75 -14.06 9.68 -16.23
N PHE A 76 -12.89 9.14 -16.56
CA PHE A 76 -11.59 9.64 -16.10
C PHE A 76 -11.02 10.65 -17.09
N VAL A 77 -11.44 11.92 -16.99
CA VAL A 77 -11.03 12.99 -17.92
C VAL A 77 -9.53 13.31 -17.81
N ARG A 78 -8.90 12.97 -16.69
CA ARG A 78 -7.46 13.18 -16.39
C ARG A 78 -6.91 12.06 -15.54
N ASP A 79 -5.60 11.96 -15.46
CA ASP A 79 -4.91 11.07 -14.54
C ASP A 79 -5.42 11.28 -13.11
N THR A 80 -5.89 10.21 -12.49
CA THR A 80 -6.53 10.24 -11.17
C THR A 80 -5.69 9.43 -10.19
N TYR A 81 -5.10 10.11 -9.20
CA TYR A 81 -4.27 9.52 -8.15
C TYR A 81 -5.11 9.13 -6.94
N TYR A 82 -4.83 7.97 -6.37
CA TYR A 82 -5.53 7.48 -5.17
C TYR A 82 -4.67 7.72 -3.93
N ASP A 83 -4.88 8.89 -3.29
CA ASP A 83 -4.16 9.30 -2.08
C ASP A 83 -4.68 8.57 -0.81
N ASP A 84 -5.79 7.84 -0.91
CA ASP A 84 -6.39 7.07 0.20
C ASP A 84 -5.81 5.65 0.33
N LEU A 85 -4.79 5.31 -0.45
CA LEU A 85 -4.06 4.04 -0.36
C LEU A 85 -2.58 4.28 -0.11
N CYS A 86 -2.04 3.59 0.88
CA CYS A 86 -0.61 3.52 1.17
C CYS A 86 -0.22 2.06 1.40
N ILE A 87 0.77 1.58 0.68
CA ILE A 87 1.39 0.27 0.89
C ILE A 87 2.85 0.53 1.27
N GLU A 88 3.23 0.10 2.47
CA GLU A 88 4.60 0.10 2.98
C GLU A 88 5.14 -1.32 2.94
N ARG A 89 6.34 -1.51 2.43
CA ARG A 89 7.03 -2.81 2.36
C ARG A 89 8.21 -2.83 3.31
N LYS A 90 8.38 -3.95 3.99
CA LYS A 90 9.57 -4.27 4.79
C LYS A 90 10.20 -5.56 4.27
N ASN A 91 11.50 -5.58 4.09
CA ASN A 91 12.21 -6.74 3.57
C ASN A 91 12.22 -7.93 4.54
N SER A 92 11.95 -7.69 5.83
CA SER A 92 12.00 -8.73 6.86
C SER A 92 11.43 -8.26 8.19
N VAL A 93 11.18 -9.21 9.09
CA VAL A 93 10.91 -8.94 10.52
C VAL A 93 12.10 -8.23 11.17
N SER A 94 13.34 -8.54 10.74
CA SER A 94 14.53 -7.84 11.26
C SER A 94 14.51 -6.34 10.98
N GLU A 95 14.02 -5.93 9.82
CA GLU A 95 13.91 -4.51 9.47
C GLU A 95 12.88 -3.78 10.34
N ILE A 96 11.69 -4.35 10.51
CA ILE A 96 10.67 -3.73 11.37
C ILE A 96 11.10 -3.71 12.84
N ALA A 97 11.76 -4.77 13.31
CA ALA A 97 12.32 -4.82 14.66
C ALA A 97 13.41 -3.77 14.88
N GLY A 98 14.25 -3.54 13.87
CA GLY A 98 15.24 -2.45 13.86
C GLY A 98 14.58 -1.08 13.96
N ASN A 99 13.52 -0.85 13.19
CA ASN A 99 12.78 0.42 13.19
C ASN A 99 12.18 0.75 14.57
N PHE A 100 11.76 -0.26 15.36
CA PHE A 100 11.30 -0.05 16.74
C PHE A 100 12.43 0.13 17.75
N CYS A 101 13.66 -0.32 17.42
CA CYS A 101 14.84 -0.12 18.26
C CYS A 101 15.52 1.22 18.09
N GLU A 102 15.35 1.86 16.93
CA GLU A 102 16.00 3.12 16.62
C GLU A 102 15.51 4.23 17.57
N LYS A 103 16.47 4.99 18.12
CA LYS A 103 16.17 6.19 18.91
C LYS A 103 15.59 7.33 18.05
N ASP A 104 15.68 7.19 16.73
CA ASP A 104 15.12 8.14 15.77
C ASP A 104 13.69 7.75 15.47
N ASP A 105 12.74 8.55 15.91
CA ASP A 105 11.29 8.35 15.72
C ASP A 105 10.83 8.42 14.23
N ARG A 106 11.73 8.19 13.25
CA ARG A 106 11.40 8.26 11.81
C ARG A 106 10.26 7.34 11.45
N PHE A 107 10.36 6.07 11.86
CA PHE A 107 9.31 5.09 11.59
C PHE A 107 7.99 5.47 12.26
N LEU A 108 8.00 5.91 13.51
CA LEU A 108 6.80 6.39 14.20
C LEU A 108 6.21 7.63 13.55
N LYS A 109 7.05 8.55 13.06
CA LYS A 109 6.61 9.73 12.30
C LYS A 109 5.99 9.33 10.96
N GLU A 110 6.52 8.30 10.31
CA GLU A 110 5.96 7.74 9.08
C GLU A 110 4.60 7.11 9.34
N LEU A 111 4.48 6.26 10.35
CA LEU A 111 3.20 5.68 10.78
C LEU A 111 2.18 6.77 11.16
N ASN A 112 2.61 7.84 11.83
CA ASN A 112 1.72 8.97 12.13
C ASN A 112 1.22 9.69 10.87
N ARG A 113 2.02 9.78 9.81
CA ARG A 113 1.55 10.30 8.51
C ARG A 113 0.51 9.40 7.86
N MET A 114 0.61 8.09 8.09
CA MET A 114 -0.33 7.09 7.57
C MET A 114 -1.69 7.11 8.26
N THR A 115 -1.81 7.63 9.49
CA THR A 115 -3.09 7.64 10.25
C THR A 115 -4.23 8.38 9.55
N ASN A 116 -3.91 9.29 8.64
CA ASN A 116 -4.91 10.02 7.86
C ASN A 116 -5.25 9.36 6.52
N ILE A 117 -4.62 8.22 6.20
CA ILE A 117 -4.85 7.45 4.98
C ILE A 117 -5.83 6.33 5.32
N LYS A 118 -6.85 6.16 4.49
CA LYS A 118 -7.96 5.24 4.77
C LYS A 118 -7.56 3.77 4.68
N ASN A 119 -6.72 3.44 3.73
CA ASN A 119 -6.30 2.08 3.43
C ASN A 119 -4.78 1.99 3.54
N VAL A 120 -4.29 1.50 4.67
CA VAL A 120 -2.85 1.35 4.92
C VAL A 120 -2.50 -0.12 5.03
N TYR A 121 -1.52 -0.55 4.28
CA TYR A 121 -1.01 -1.92 4.28
C TYR A 121 0.48 -1.91 4.62
N LEU A 122 0.86 -2.76 5.56
CA LEU A 122 2.24 -3.08 5.88
C LEU A 122 2.51 -4.51 5.44
N LEU A 123 3.37 -4.69 4.45
CA LEU A 123 3.73 -5.99 3.89
C LEU A 123 5.15 -6.35 4.34
N ILE A 124 5.30 -7.50 5.01
CA ILE A 124 6.60 -8.03 5.42
C ILE A 124 6.95 -9.19 4.49
N GLU A 125 8.14 -9.11 3.88
CA GLU A 125 8.60 -10.07 2.88
C GLU A 125 9.34 -11.24 3.52
N ASP A 126 9.09 -12.45 3.00
CA ASP A 126 9.78 -13.72 3.27
C ASP A 126 9.76 -14.26 4.72
N ASP A 127 9.31 -13.48 5.70
CA ASP A 127 9.16 -13.91 7.08
C ASP A 127 7.70 -14.25 7.40
N SER A 128 7.44 -14.67 8.61
CA SER A 128 6.12 -15.06 9.10
C SER A 128 5.83 -14.44 10.47
N LEU A 129 4.58 -14.50 10.89
CA LEU A 129 4.22 -14.17 12.28
C LEU A 129 4.93 -15.11 13.27
N GLN A 130 5.21 -16.35 12.87
CA GLN A 130 5.91 -17.29 13.73
C GLN A 130 7.34 -16.82 14.02
N ASP A 131 8.02 -16.19 13.05
CA ASP A 131 9.37 -15.64 13.27
C ASP A 131 9.37 -14.51 14.31
N VAL A 132 8.29 -13.73 14.36
CA VAL A 132 8.10 -12.73 15.43
C VAL A 132 7.92 -13.40 16.80
N LEU A 133 7.13 -14.50 16.86
CA LEU A 133 6.80 -15.19 18.11
C LEU A 133 7.99 -15.99 18.66
N ASP A 134 8.82 -16.52 17.77
CA ASP A 134 9.98 -17.35 18.11
C ASP A 134 11.27 -16.54 18.26
N GLY A 135 11.24 -15.23 17.96
CA GLY A 135 12.42 -14.38 18.02
C GLY A 135 13.42 -14.64 16.89
N ASN A 136 12.98 -15.23 15.76
CA ASN A 136 13.81 -15.56 14.59
C ASN A 136 14.14 -14.33 13.74
N TYR A 137 14.70 -13.28 14.34
CA TYR A 137 15.10 -12.06 13.67
C TYR A 137 16.32 -11.41 14.34
N LYS A 138 16.98 -10.51 13.62
CA LYS A 138 18.17 -9.79 14.12
C LYS A 138 17.74 -8.46 14.74
N SER A 139 17.61 -8.42 16.08
CA SER A 139 17.30 -7.17 16.82
C SER A 139 17.67 -7.33 18.29
N LYS A 140 17.73 -6.18 19.01
CA LYS A 140 17.83 -6.14 20.47
C LYS A 140 16.47 -6.27 21.17
N LEU A 141 15.38 -6.13 20.44
CA LEU A 141 14.04 -6.37 20.99
C LEU A 141 13.82 -7.87 21.18
N ASN A 142 13.29 -8.26 22.33
CA ASN A 142 12.78 -9.60 22.49
C ASN A 142 11.41 -9.75 21.78
N GLU A 143 10.98 -10.99 21.60
CA GLU A 143 9.77 -11.39 20.87
C GLU A 143 8.50 -10.71 21.39
N LEU A 144 8.31 -10.68 22.72
CA LEU A 144 7.14 -10.06 23.33
C LEU A 144 7.11 -8.53 23.15
N SER A 145 8.27 -7.89 23.21
CA SER A 145 8.40 -6.44 23.01
C SER A 145 8.10 -6.07 21.57
N LEU A 146 8.62 -6.84 20.60
CA LEU A 146 8.32 -6.63 19.19
C LEU A 146 6.84 -6.85 18.89
N LEU A 147 6.27 -7.97 19.32
CA LEU A 147 4.86 -8.28 19.13
C LEU A 147 3.96 -7.17 19.71
N ARG A 148 4.22 -6.74 20.93
CA ARG A 148 3.46 -5.66 21.58
C ARG A 148 3.58 -4.34 20.85
N SER A 149 4.77 -4.02 20.32
CA SER A 149 4.99 -2.83 19.50
C SER A 149 4.16 -2.87 18.23
N ILE A 150 4.19 -3.99 17.50
CA ILE A 150 3.39 -4.21 16.29
C ILE A 150 1.89 -4.04 16.60
N LEU A 151 1.38 -4.75 17.60
CA LEU A 151 -0.04 -4.69 17.98
C LEU A 151 -0.47 -3.28 18.41
N THR A 152 0.40 -2.57 19.15
CA THR A 152 0.12 -1.20 19.61
C THR A 152 0.02 -0.23 18.44
N VAL A 153 0.97 -0.33 17.51
CA VAL A 153 0.99 0.57 16.35
C VAL A 153 -0.15 0.22 15.39
N GLN A 154 -0.42 -1.05 15.16
CA GLN A 154 -1.55 -1.50 14.35
C GLN A 154 -2.87 -0.97 14.88
N LYS A 155 -3.08 -1.03 16.21
CA LYS A 155 -4.28 -0.47 16.85
C LYS A 155 -4.39 1.06 16.69
N ARG A 156 -3.26 1.78 16.73
CA ARG A 156 -3.24 3.25 16.63
C ARG A 156 -3.42 3.75 15.20
N SER A 157 -2.77 3.08 14.24
CA SER A 157 -2.68 3.52 12.85
C SER A 157 -3.68 2.82 11.92
N GLY A 158 -4.34 1.74 12.38
CA GLY A 158 -5.37 1.05 11.63
C GLY A 158 -4.88 0.31 10.38
N PHE A 159 -3.58 0.00 10.29
CA PHE A 159 -3.05 -0.68 9.10
C PHE A 159 -3.34 -2.19 9.09
N TYR A 160 -3.43 -2.75 7.89
CA TYR A 160 -3.46 -4.19 7.64
C TYR A 160 -2.03 -4.72 7.56
N LEU A 161 -1.71 -5.77 8.33
CA LEU A 161 -0.41 -6.43 8.32
C LEU A 161 -0.50 -7.77 7.60
N TYR A 162 0.38 -7.99 6.63
CA TYR A 162 0.53 -9.27 5.93
C TYR A 162 1.99 -9.67 5.83
N PHE A 163 2.23 -10.98 5.98
CA PHE A 163 3.49 -11.63 5.67
C PHE A 163 3.36 -12.26 4.29
N VAL A 164 4.24 -11.90 3.37
CA VAL A 164 4.10 -12.23 1.95
C VAL A 164 5.42 -12.78 1.42
N GLN A 165 5.37 -13.96 0.80
CA GLN A 165 6.54 -14.51 0.13
C GLN A 165 6.99 -13.60 -1.01
N LYS A 166 8.29 -13.48 -1.21
CA LYS A 166 8.92 -12.58 -2.19
C LYS A 166 8.33 -12.72 -3.59
N GLU A 167 8.14 -13.96 -4.04
CA GLU A 167 7.59 -14.27 -5.37
C GLU A 167 6.14 -13.80 -5.53
N SER A 168 5.41 -13.63 -4.43
CA SER A 168 4.01 -13.21 -4.40
C SER A 168 3.82 -11.72 -4.14
N MET A 169 4.90 -10.98 -3.83
CA MET A 169 4.82 -9.59 -3.39
C MET A 169 4.20 -8.68 -4.48
N GLY A 170 4.66 -8.81 -5.73
CA GLY A 170 4.11 -8.03 -6.84
C GLY A 170 2.62 -8.30 -7.08
N LYS A 171 2.22 -9.58 -6.98
CA LYS A 171 0.81 -9.98 -7.06
C LYS A 171 -0.01 -9.36 -5.93
N MET A 172 0.49 -9.42 -4.69
CA MET A 172 -0.21 -8.89 -3.53
C MET A 172 -0.42 -7.37 -3.64
N ILE A 173 0.61 -6.63 -4.07
CA ILE A 173 0.52 -5.18 -4.31
C ILE A 173 -0.55 -4.87 -5.37
N TYR A 174 -0.54 -5.58 -6.49
CA TYR A 174 -1.52 -5.38 -7.56
C TYR A 174 -2.95 -5.67 -7.08
N GLU A 175 -3.18 -6.78 -6.39
CA GLU A 175 -4.51 -7.15 -5.90
C GLU A 175 -5.03 -6.16 -4.83
N ILE A 176 -4.16 -5.61 -3.98
CA ILE A 176 -4.53 -4.54 -3.04
C ILE A 176 -5.00 -3.30 -3.81
N CYS A 177 -4.23 -2.85 -4.81
CA CYS A 177 -4.57 -1.69 -5.62
C CYS A 177 -5.90 -1.88 -6.36
N LYS A 178 -6.07 -3.05 -6.99
CA LYS A 178 -7.30 -3.44 -7.70
C LYS A 178 -8.50 -3.48 -6.75
N ASN A 179 -8.36 -4.12 -5.58
CA ASN A 179 -9.43 -4.18 -4.59
C ASN A 179 -9.81 -2.79 -4.07
N CYS A 180 -8.81 -1.90 -3.87
CA CYS A 180 -9.06 -0.52 -3.48
C CYS A 180 -9.84 0.24 -4.57
N LEU A 181 -9.48 0.06 -5.85
CA LEU A 181 -10.21 0.60 -6.99
C LEU A 181 -11.66 0.11 -7.01
N ASP A 182 -11.88 -1.20 -6.93
CA ASP A 182 -13.20 -1.81 -6.93
C ASP A 182 -14.09 -1.24 -5.82
N ASN A 183 -13.56 -1.12 -4.61
CA ASN A 183 -14.29 -0.57 -3.47
C ASN A 183 -14.54 0.94 -3.55
N THR A 184 -13.84 1.66 -4.41
CA THR A 184 -14.00 3.10 -4.59
C THR A 184 -14.99 3.42 -5.71
N ILE A 185 -14.98 2.62 -6.78
CA ILE A 185 -15.75 2.87 -8.00
C ILE A 185 -17.09 2.14 -7.98
N LEU A 186 -17.12 0.91 -7.44
CA LEU A 186 -18.32 0.06 -7.45
C LEU A 186 -19.25 0.28 -6.25
N LYS A 187 -18.95 1.25 -5.42
CA LYS A 187 -19.82 1.72 -4.32
C LYS A 187 -20.60 2.92 -4.75
#